data_6197009ebffb6bd7f3c533ef908341b3
#
_entry.id   6197009ebffb6bd7f3c533ef908341b3
#
_cell.length_a   1.000
_cell.length_b   1.000
_cell.length_c   1.000
_cell.angle_alpha   90.00
_cell.angle_beta   90.00
_cell.angle_gamma   90.00
#
_symmetry.space_group_name_H-M   'P 1'
#
loop_
_entity.id
_entity.type
_entity.pdbx_description
1 polymer ?
#
loop_
_entity_poly.entity_id
_entity_poly.type
_entity_poly.pdbx_seq_one_letter_code
_entity_poly.pdbx_strand_id
1 'polypeptide(L)'
;MNLKSDRLLIGHFKRADLQEWFLIERDPSVRKYILDGSVLNEEQSLAYIEQNIASYAKFNFGRYTLRDKKSLRLIGMCGFLNTDMGIDFGYRLSKDMWGYGLGFEAANAVLAYGIKVIGLNHIVAGVMPENLASIKILERLGFIYQTDVIYERKTYHKYMFSSNKN
;
A
#
# COMPACT_ATOMS: atom_id res chain seq x y z
N MET A 1 -13.62 -6.37 -6.12
CA MET A 1 -12.47 -6.19 -7.01
C MET A 1 -11.78 -7.52 -7.22
N ASN A 2 -11.45 -7.87 -8.46
CA ASN A 2 -10.65 -9.05 -8.82
C ASN A 2 -9.58 -8.64 -9.83
N LEU A 3 -8.53 -7.97 -9.34
CA LEU A 3 -7.39 -7.59 -10.16
C LEU A 3 -6.31 -8.68 -10.09
N LYS A 4 -5.66 -8.95 -11.21
CA LYS A 4 -4.58 -9.95 -11.31
C LYS A 4 -3.39 -9.31 -11.99
N SER A 5 -2.20 -9.60 -11.50
CA SER A 5 -0.93 -9.38 -12.20
C SER A 5 -0.33 -10.74 -12.60
N ASP A 6 0.91 -10.79 -13.01
CA ASP A 6 1.54 -12.08 -13.39
C ASP A 6 1.58 -13.08 -12.24
N ARG A 7 1.96 -12.64 -11.05
CA ARG A 7 2.17 -13.51 -9.87
C ARG A 7 1.19 -13.27 -8.72
N LEU A 8 0.36 -12.22 -8.78
CA LEU A 8 -0.49 -11.80 -7.66
C LEU A 8 -1.97 -11.85 -7.99
N LEU A 9 -2.77 -12.21 -6.97
CA LEU A 9 -4.19 -11.95 -6.89
C LEU A 9 -4.39 -10.75 -5.94
N ILE A 10 -5.13 -9.75 -6.39
CA ILE A 10 -5.33 -8.49 -5.67
C ILE A 10 -6.82 -8.32 -5.41
N GLY A 11 -7.21 -8.21 -4.15
CA GLY A 11 -8.61 -8.19 -3.75
C GLY A 11 -8.91 -7.32 -2.54
N HIS A 12 -10.17 -7.22 -2.17
CA HIS A 12 -10.58 -6.52 -0.96
C HIS A 12 -10.18 -7.33 0.27
N PHE A 13 -9.83 -6.63 1.35
CA PHE A 13 -9.74 -7.23 2.68
C PHE A 13 -11.09 -7.80 3.11
N LYS A 14 -11.03 -8.92 3.83
CA LYS A 14 -12.15 -9.56 4.52
C LYS A 14 -11.75 -9.81 5.96
N ARG A 15 -12.70 -9.90 6.87
CA ARG A 15 -12.42 -10.26 8.28
C ARG A 15 -11.67 -11.59 8.42
N ALA A 16 -11.94 -12.53 7.52
CA ALA A 16 -11.24 -13.82 7.49
C ALA A 16 -9.73 -13.72 7.20
N ASP A 17 -9.25 -12.56 6.70
CA ASP A 17 -7.82 -12.33 6.43
C ASP A 17 -7.03 -12.00 7.71
N LEU A 18 -7.69 -11.85 8.87
CA LEU A 18 -7.10 -11.34 10.11
C LEU A 18 -5.83 -12.07 10.51
N GLN A 19 -5.86 -13.40 10.57
CA GLN A 19 -4.72 -14.17 11.05
C GLN A 19 -3.50 -14.02 10.14
N GLU A 20 -3.69 -14.08 8.82
CA GLU A 20 -2.60 -13.89 7.86
C GLU A 20 -2.08 -12.45 7.90
N TRP A 21 -2.97 -11.46 8.01
CA TRP A 21 -2.61 -10.05 8.08
C TRP A 21 -1.87 -9.71 9.37
N PHE A 22 -2.33 -10.20 10.50
CA PHE A 22 -1.66 -10.03 11.79
C PHE A 22 -0.23 -10.57 11.79
N LEU A 23 0.03 -11.72 11.15
CA LEU A 23 1.38 -12.27 11.02
C LEU A 23 2.33 -11.33 10.26
N ILE A 24 1.82 -10.55 9.30
CA ILE A 24 2.61 -9.55 8.59
C ILE A 24 2.84 -8.31 9.47
N GLU A 25 1.81 -7.81 10.13
CA GLU A 25 1.85 -6.58 10.93
C GLU A 25 2.62 -6.71 12.25
N ARG A 26 2.80 -7.93 12.74
CA ARG A 26 3.62 -8.20 13.94
C ARG A 26 5.12 -8.28 13.66
N ASP A 27 5.56 -8.24 12.39
CA ASP A 27 6.98 -8.27 12.03
C ASP A 27 7.58 -6.86 12.11
N PRO A 28 8.56 -6.61 13.04
CA PRO A 28 9.20 -5.30 13.16
C PRO A 28 9.91 -4.85 11.88
N SER A 29 10.40 -5.79 11.07
CA SER A 29 11.06 -5.46 9.79
C SER A 29 10.06 -4.85 8.81
N VAL A 30 8.84 -5.36 8.75
CA VAL A 30 7.76 -4.86 7.89
C VAL A 30 7.30 -3.49 8.35
N ARG A 31 7.26 -3.24 9.66
CA ARG A 31 6.79 -1.99 10.26
C ARG A 31 7.85 -0.90 10.35
N LYS A 32 9.13 -1.22 10.14
CA LYS A 32 10.28 -0.33 10.34
C LYS A 32 10.09 1.09 9.82
N TYR A 33 9.49 1.26 8.66
CA TYR A 33 9.29 2.56 7.97
C TYR A 33 7.83 3.02 7.97
N ILE A 34 7.01 2.53 8.90
CA ILE A 34 5.58 2.85 8.97
C ILE A 34 5.31 3.53 10.31
N LEU A 35 4.91 4.80 10.27
CA LEU A 35 4.63 5.62 11.44
C LEU A 35 5.79 5.57 12.46
N ASP A 36 5.49 5.20 13.71
CA ASP A 36 6.48 5.07 14.78
C ASP A 36 7.33 3.78 14.68
N GLY A 37 6.98 2.86 13.79
CA GLY A 37 7.63 1.55 13.62
C GLY A 37 7.07 0.47 14.54
N SER A 38 6.07 0.78 15.36
CA SER A 38 5.44 -0.20 16.26
C SER A 38 4.73 -1.29 15.49
N VAL A 39 4.87 -2.53 15.95
CA VAL A 39 4.10 -3.67 15.47
C VAL A 39 2.65 -3.57 15.93
N LEU A 40 1.73 -4.14 15.16
CA LEU A 40 0.33 -4.18 15.54
C LEU A 40 0.02 -5.48 16.31
N ASN A 41 -0.87 -5.37 17.29
CA ASN A 41 -1.52 -6.52 17.88
C ASN A 41 -2.70 -6.99 17.01
N GLU A 42 -3.38 -8.07 17.42
CA GLU A 42 -4.48 -8.65 16.65
C GLU A 42 -5.68 -7.71 16.53
N GLU A 43 -6.03 -7.00 17.62
CA GLU A 43 -7.12 -6.02 17.64
C GLU A 43 -6.86 -4.85 16.68
N GLN A 44 -5.64 -4.31 16.71
CA GLN A 44 -5.23 -3.24 15.79
C GLN A 44 -5.20 -3.72 14.32
N SER A 45 -4.81 -4.96 14.10
CA SER A 45 -4.81 -5.58 12.76
C SER A 45 -6.24 -5.76 12.25
N LEU A 46 -7.18 -6.13 13.11
CA LEU A 46 -8.61 -6.18 12.77
C LEU A 46 -9.15 -4.78 12.47
N ALA A 47 -8.82 -3.78 13.29
CA ALA A 47 -9.24 -2.39 13.07
C ALA A 47 -8.75 -1.87 11.70
N TYR A 48 -7.53 -2.22 11.29
CA TYR A 48 -7.01 -1.89 9.96
C TYR A 48 -7.84 -2.52 8.84
N ILE A 49 -8.23 -3.79 8.98
CA ILE A 49 -9.10 -4.48 8.01
C ILE A 49 -10.46 -3.78 7.91
N GLU A 50 -11.10 -3.48 9.05
CA GLU A 50 -12.41 -2.82 9.11
C GLU A 50 -12.37 -1.42 8.47
N GLN A 51 -11.29 -0.66 8.71
CA GLN A 51 -11.08 0.64 8.09
C GLN A 51 -11.06 0.53 6.56
N ASN A 52 -10.40 -0.49 6.02
CA ASN A 52 -10.35 -0.70 4.57
C ASN A 52 -11.71 -1.16 4.01
N ILE A 53 -12.43 -2.01 4.72
CA ILE A 53 -13.80 -2.41 4.34
C ILE A 53 -14.71 -1.18 4.27
N ALA A 54 -14.66 -0.31 5.27
CA ALA A 54 -15.41 0.95 5.30
C ALA A 54 -14.97 1.90 4.16
N SER A 55 -13.68 1.95 3.86
CA SER A 55 -13.14 2.78 2.78
C SER A 55 -13.68 2.36 1.41
N TYR A 56 -13.78 1.06 1.13
CA TYR A 56 -14.37 0.58 -0.13
C TYR A 56 -15.83 1.01 -0.28
N ALA A 57 -16.61 0.95 0.80
CA ALA A 57 -18.01 1.36 0.78
C ALA A 57 -18.17 2.87 0.58
N LYS A 58 -17.30 3.67 1.21
CA LYS A 58 -17.42 5.14 1.22
C LYS A 58 -16.79 5.80 -0.01
N PHE A 59 -15.61 5.32 -0.44
CA PHE A 59 -14.77 5.97 -1.46
C PHE A 59 -14.60 5.15 -2.73
N ASN A 60 -15.11 3.92 -2.77
CA ASN A 60 -14.90 2.95 -3.85
C ASN A 60 -13.43 2.54 -4.04
N PHE A 61 -12.56 2.82 -3.07
CA PHE A 61 -11.17 2.37 -3.01
C PHE A 61 -10.70 2.18 -1.57
N GLY A 62 -9.57 1.52 -1.40
CA GLY A 62 -8.88 1.28 -0.13
C GLY A 62 -7.54 0.60 -0.37
N ARG A 63 -6.92 0.08 0.68
CA ARG A 63 -5.79 -0.83 0.57
C ARG A 63 -6.32 -2.22 0.23
N TYR A 64 -5.71 -2.89 -0.71
CA TYR A 64 -6.11 -4.20 -1.22
C TYR A 64 -5.15 -5.27 -0.74
N THR A 65 -5.64 -6.46 -0.51
CA THR A 65 -4.81 -7.64 -0.21
C THR A 65 -4.01 -8.06 -1.43
N LEU A 66 -2.78 -8.50 -1.19
CA LEU A 66 -1.92 -9.14 -2.18
C LEU A 66 -1.76 -10.61 -1.79
N ARG A 67 -2.21 -11.52 -2.64
CA ARG A 67 -2.03 -12.96 -2.47
C ARG A 67 -1.14 -13.52 -3.56
N ASP A 68 -0.18 -14.35 -3.17
CA ASP A 68 0.61 -15.10 -4.14
C ASP A 68 -0.29 -16.09 -4.89
N LYS A 69 -0.21 -16.12 -6.22
CA LYS A 69 -1.07 -16.98 -7.05
C LYS A 69 -0.84 -18.48 -6.83
N LYS A 70 0.38 -18.88 -6.45
CA LYS A 70 0.73 -20.29 -6.29
C LYS A 70 0.25 -20.85 -4.97
N SER A 71 0.54 -20.14 -3.89
CA SER A 71 0.24 -20.59 -2.53
C SER A 71 -1.10 -20.11 -2.00
N LEU A 72 -1.71 -19.09 -2.65
CA LEU A 72 -2.89 -18.36 -2.21
C LEU A 72 -2.71 -17.61 -0.87
N ARG A 73 -1.50 -17.65 -0.30
CA ARG A 73 -1.15 -16.98 0.95
C ARG A 73 -1.25 -15.46 0.79
N LEU A 74 -1.80 -14.78 1.79
CA LEU A 74 -1.73 -13.33 1.90
C LEU A 74 -0.28 -12.91 2.17
N ILE A 75 0.30 -12.11 1.30
CA ILE A 75 1.71 -11.71 1.36
C ILE A 75 1.90 -10.21 1.53
N GLY A 76 0.83 -9.43 1.59
CA GLY A 76 0.94 -7.99 1.76
C GLY A 76 -0.31 -7.23 1.37
N MET A 77 -0.14 -5.93 1.22
CA MET A 77 -1.18 -5.03 0.73
C MET A 77 -0.61 -3.99 -0.23
N CYS A 78 -1.47 -3.44 -1.09
CA CYS A 78 -1.21 -2.27 -1.91
C CYS A 78 -2.52 -1.52 -2.18
N GLY A 79 -2.51 -0.19 -2.24
CA GLY A 79 -3.71 0.56 -2.59
C GLY A 79 -3.70 2.00 -2.14
N PHE A 80 -4.89 2.54 -1.97
CA PHE A 80 -5.13 3.95 -1.75
C PHE A 80 -5.78 4.19 -0.38
N LEU A 81 -5.54 5.35 0.20
CA LEU A 81 -6.20 5.82 1.42
C LEU A 81 -6.58 7.28 1.23
N ASN A 82 -7.82 7.64 1.56
CA ASN A 82 -8.22 9.04 1.58
C ASN A 82 -7.71 9.69 2.86
N THR A 83 -6.88 10.73 2.71
CA THR A 83 -6.24 11.48 3.81
C THR A 83 -6.43 12.96 3.62
N ASP A 84 -6.16 13.76 4.67
CA ASP A 84 -6.18 15.23 4.58
C ASP A 84 -5.13 15.79 3.61
N MET A 85 -4.09 15.02 3.30
CA MET A 85 -3.05 15.40 2.32
C MET A 85 -3.35 14.97 0.89
N GLY A 86 -4.48 14.29 0.66
CA GLY A 86 -4.89 13.74 -0.62
C GLY A 86 -5.04 12.22 -0.61
N ILE A 87 -5.14 11.64 -1.79
CA ILE A 87 -5.25 10.19 -1.95
C ILE A 87 -3.85 9.59 -1.83
N ASP A 88 -3.57 9.00 -0.67
CA ASP A 88 -2.28 8.38 -0.36
C ASP A 88 -2.16 6.98 -0.97
N PHE A 89 -1.05 6.73 -1.64
CA PHE A 89 -0.69 5.44 -2.23
C PHE A 89 0.38 4.75 -1.39
N GLY A 90 0.14 3.49 -1.03
CA GLY A 90 1.09 2.74 -0.25
C GLY A 90 1.01 1.25 -0.49
N TYR A 91 2.09 0.58 -0.14
CA TYR A 91 2.24 -0.87 -0.25
C TYR A 91 3.20 -1.39 0.81
N ARG A 92 3.01 -2.63 1.19
CA ARG A 92 3.94 -3.40 2.02
C ARG A 92 3.78 -4.89 1.77
N LEU A 93 4.87 -5.61 1.94
CA LEU A 93 4.94 -7.06 1.77
C LEU A 93 5.52 -7.71 3.01
N SER A 94 5.14 -8.95 3.26
CA SER A 94 5.82 -9.81 4.22
C SER A 94 7.30 -9.93 3.86
N LYS A 95 8.16 -10.01 4.87
CA LYS A 95 9.62 -9.95 4.71
C LYS A 95 10.18 -11.03 3.78
N ASP A 96 9.64 -12.23 3.86
CA ASP A 96 10.04 -13.38 3.02
C ASP A 96 9.72 -13.20 1.52
N MET A 97 8.93 -12.18 1.17
CA MET A 97 8.58 -11.84 -0.20
C MET A 97 9.37 -10.63 -0.76
N TRP A 98 10.32 -10.12 -0.02
CA TRP A 98 11.18 -9.03 -0.50
C TRP A 98 12.24 -9.51 -1.50
N GLY A 99 12.69 -8.62 -2.36
CA GLY A 99 13.75 -8.90 -3.34
C GLY A 99 13.29 -9.61 -4.62
N TYR A 100 12.04 -10.04 -4.71
CA TYR A 100 11.49 -10.73 -5.89
C TYR A 100 10.78 -9.80 -6.89
N GLY A 101 10.80 -8.49 -6.68
CA GLY A 101 10.13 -7.51 -7.54
C GLY A 101 8.61 -7.43 -7.37
N LEU A 102 8.03 -8.15 -6.40
CA LEU A 102 6.59 -8.21 -6.18
C LEU A 102 6.00 -6.87 -5.73
N GLY A 103 6.77 -6.05 -5.00
CA GLY A 103 6.34 -4.71 -4.59
C GLY A 103 6.08 -3.79 -5.78
N PHE A 104 6.98 -3.78 -6.76
CA PHE A 104 6.78 -3.02 -7.99
C PHE A 104 5.63 -3.59 -8.83
N GLU A 105 5.53 -4.91 -8.96
CA GLU A 105 4.45 -5.57 -9.71
C GLU A 105 3.08 -5.22 -9.13
N ALA A 106 2.92 -5.32 -7.81
CA ALA A 106 1.69 -4.95 -7.12
C ALA A 106 1.35 -3.47 -7.31
N ALA A 107 2.34 -2.60 -7.06
CA ALA A 107 2.17 -1.16 -7.14
C ALA A 107 1.80 -0.69 -8.55
N ASN A 108 2.44 -1.24 -9.58
CA ASN A 108 2.14 -0.94 -10.98
C ASN A 108 0.71 -1.36 -11.37
N ALA A 109 0.29 -2.57 -10.98
CA ALA A 109 -1.04 -3.07 -11.29
C ALA A 109 -2.14 -2.26 -10.57
N VAL A 110 -1.94 -1.96 -9.29
CA VAL A 110 -2.92 -1.20 -8.49
C VAL A 110 -2.99 0.26 -8.91
N LEU A 111 -1.85 0.90 -9.20
CA LEU A 111 -1.81 2.27 -9.70
C LEU A 111 -2.56 2.38 -11.04
N ALA A 112 -2.29 1.48 -11.97
CA ALA A 112 -3.00 1.44 -13.25
C ALA A 112 -4.51 1.26 -13.07
N TYR A 113 -4.94 0.41 -12.15
CA TYR A 113 -6.35 0.25 -11.79
C TYR A 113 -6.93 1.54 -11.21
N GLY A 114 -6.23 2.20 -10.30
CA GLY A 114 -6.64 3.48 -9.70
C GLY A 114 -6.89 4.55 -10.76
N ILE A 115 -6.00 4.67 -11.72
CA ILE A 115 -6.10 5.67 -12.80
C ILE A 115 -7.20 5.30 -13.80
N LYS A 116 -7.18 4.06 -14.32
CA LYS A 116 -8.02 3.68 -15.45
C LYS A 116 -9.45 3.32 -15.07
N VAL A 117 -9.66 2.74 -13.89
CA VAL A 117 -10.95 2.22 -13.46
C VAL A 117 -11.62 3.11 -12.41
N ILE A 118 -10.85 3.55 -11.39
CA ILE A 118 -11.40 4.42 -10.34
C ILE A 118 -11.42 5.88 -10.79
N GLY A 119 -10.52 6.28 -11.69
CA GLY A 119 -10.44 7.67 -12.20
C GLY A 119 -9.61 8.60 -11.32
N LEU A 120 -8.67 8.06 -10.54
CA LEU A 120 -7.79 8.87 -9.70
C LEU A 120 -6.77 9.62 -10.57
N ASN A 121 -6.65 10.93 -10.35
CA ASN A 121 -5.79 11.79 -11.18
C ASN A 121 -4.60 12.37 -10.41
N HIS A 122 -4.76 12.62 -9.11
CA HIS A 122 -3.74 13.16 -8.22
C HIS A 122 -3.58 12.22 -7.05
N ILE A 123 -2.39 11.62 -6.95
CA ILE A 123 -2.08 10.60 -5.96
C ILE A 123 -0.80 11.01 -5.26
N VAL A 124 -0.80 10.99 -3.94
CA VAL A 124 0.38 11.29 -3.13
C VAL A 124 0.96 10.01 -2.52
N ALA A 125 2.21 10.04 -2.15
CA ALA A 125 2.85 8.99 -1.37
C ALA A 125 3.86 9.62 -0.41
N GLY A 126 3.81 9.23 0.86
CA GLY A 126 4.79 9.59 1.87
C GLY A 126 5.75 8.42 2.11
N VAL A 127 7.05 8.69 2.04
CA VAL A 127 8.10 7.68 2.27
C VAL A 127 9.21 8.23 3.15
N MET A 128 9.65 7.46 4.14
CA MET A 128 10.82 7.85 4.93
C MET A 128 12.08 7.86 4.06
N PRO A 129 12.98 8.86 4.21
CA PRO A 129 14.19 9.00 3.39
C PRO A 129 15.07 7.75 3.34
N GLU A 130 15.07 6.98 4.43
CA GLU A 130 15.88 5.76 4.55
C GLU A 130 15.26 4.55 3.82
N ASN A 131 13.99 4.62 3.42
CA ASN A 131 13.31 3.54 2.71
C ASN A 131 13.60 3.58 1.21
N LEU A 132 14.86 3.37 0.85
CA LEU A 132 15.34 3.45 -0.52
C LEU A 132 14.63 2.49 -1.48
N ALA A 133 14.20 1.33 -0.97
CA ALA A 133 13.47 0.36 -1.78
C ALA A 133 12.11 0.91 -2.24
N SER A 134 11.37 1.58 -1.34
CA SER A 134 10.11 2.21 -1.66
C SER A 134 10.29 3.42 -2.59
N ILE A 135 11.31 4.25 -2.35
CA ILE A 135 11.64 5.40 -3.20
C ILE A 135 11.86 4.95 -4.65
N LYS A 136 12.68 3.93 -4.88
CA LYS A 136 12.93 3.39 -6.23
C LYS A 136 11.66 2.89 -6.93
N ILE A 137 10.73 2.30 -6.18
CA ILE A 137 9.44 1.87 -6.74
C ILE A 137 8.60 3.09 -7.15
N LEU A 138 8.47 4.09 -6.28
CA LEU A 138 7.70 5.31 -6.57
C LEU A 138 8.24 6.04 -7.80
N GLU A 139 9.54 6.27 -7.87
CA GLU A 139 10.19 6.93 -9.01
C GLU A 139 9.98 6.15 -10.31
N ARG A 140 10.13 4.82 -10.28
CA ARG A 140 9.89 3.95 -11.44
C ARG A 140 8.43 3.97 -11.90
N LEU A 141 7.48 4.23 -11.00
CA LEU A 141 6.05 4.39 -11.32
C LEU A 141 5.71 5.78 -11.86
N GLY A 142 6.68 6.70 -11.87
CA GLY A 142 6.47 8.08 -12.34
C GLY A 142 6.02 9.05 -11.26
N PHE A 143 6.12 8.69 -9.99
CA PHE A 143 5.96 9.65 -8.90
C PHE A 143 7.14 10.60 -8.86
N ILE A 144 6.86 11.88 -8.63
CA ILE A 144 7.87 12.96 -8.58
C ILE A 144 7.92 13.52 -7.16
N TYR A 145 9.14 13.59 -6.62
CA TYR A 145 9.40 14.25 -5.34
C TYR A 145 8.91 15.69 -5.36
N GLN A 146 8.25 16.13 -4.31
CA GLN A 146 7.73 17.48 -4.16
C GLN A 146 8.44 18.26 -3.04
N THR A 147 8.43 17.72 -1.85
CA THR A 147 8.96 18.38 -0.65
C THR A 147 9.06 17.38 0.50
N ASP A 148 9.73 17.80 1.55
CA ASP A 148 9.70 17.10 2.83
C ASP A 148 8.49 17.58 3.66
N VAL A 149 7.87 16.63 4.34
CA VAL A 149 6.79 16.88 5.30
C VAL A 149 7.12 16.21 6.62
N ILE A 150 6.74 16.87 7.72
CA ILE A 150 6.89 16.31 9.05
C ILE A 150 5.55 15.76 9.50
N TYR A 151 5.52 14.48 9.84
CA TYR A 151 4.38 13.80 10.41
C TYR A 151 4.83 12.99 11.63
N GLU A 152 4.16 13.13 12.78
CA GLU A 152 4.51 12.47 14.04
C GLU A 152 6.02 12.55 14.39
N ARG A 153 6.61 13.75 14.24
CA ARG A 153 8.02 14.06 14.49
C ARG A 153 9.02 13.31 13.58
N LYS A 154 8.56 12.71 12.49
CA LYS A 154 9.41 12.08 11.48
C LYS A 154 9.32 12.83 10.16
N THR A 155 10.42 12.85 9.44
CA THR A 155 10.48 13.43 8.09
C THR A 155 10.06 12.38 7.07
N TYR A 156 9.20 12.79 6.15
CA TYR A 156 8.81 12.00 4.99
C TYR A 156 9.07 12.79 3.72
N HIS A 157 9.62 12.15 2.72
CA HIS A 157 9.59 12.66 1.34
C HIS A 157 8.17 12.51 0.80
N LYS A 158 7.55 13.62 0.43
CA LYS A 158 6.26 13.62 -0.26
C LYS A 158 6.49 13.51 -1.75
N TYR A 159 5.96 12.47 -2.35
CA TYR A 159 5.92 12.24 -3.79
C TYR A 159 4.50 12.47 -4.31
N MET A 160 4.39 12.87 -5.57
CA MET A 160 3.11 13.04 -6.25
C MET A 160 3.13 12.41 -7.63
N PHE A 161 2.06 11.73 -7.95
CA PHE A 161 1.74 11.25 -9.30
C PHE A 161 0.55 12.02 -9.84
N SER A 162 0.66 12.53 -11.08
CA SER A 162 -0.45 13.15 -11.80
C SER A 162 -0.64 12.44 -13.12
N SER A 163 -1.84 11.87 -13.32
CA SER A 163 -2.17 11.35 -14.63
C SER A 163 -2.56 12.53 -15.52
N ASN A 164 -1.72 12.87 -16.50
CA ASN A 164 -2.15 13.77 -17.57
C ASN A 164 -3.23 13.04 -18.37
N LYS A 165 -4.49 13.43 -18.17
CA LYS A 165 -5.51 13.17 -19.19
C LYS A 165 -5.30 14.24 -20.28
N ASN A 166 -4.56 13.88 -21.33
CA ASN A 166 -4.78 14.55 -22.60
C ASN A 166 -6.13 14.14 -23.18
#